data_66842b35116d509fb7d8fdbde981edfa
#
_entry.id   66842b35116d509fb7d8fdbde981edfa
#
_cell.length_a   1.000
_cell.length_b   1.000
_cell.length_c   1.000
_cell.angle_alpha   90.00
_cell.angle_beta   90.00
_cell.angle_gamma   90.00
#
_symmetry.space_group_name_H-M   'P 1'
#
loop_
_entity.id
_entity.type
_entity.pdbx_description
1 polymer ?
#
loop_
_entity_poly.entity_id
_entity_poly.type
_entity_poly.pdbx_seq_one_letter_code
_entity_poly.pdbx_strand_id
1 'polypeptide(L)' 'MSAALPLIGAGEPVSVAVEALEEADAAIVVEDGLPTGVVTRQDLLVYLAR' A
#
# COMPACT_ATOMS: atom_id res chain seq x y z
N MET A 1 20.13 -7.19 2.04
CA MET A 1 19.39 -6.72 0.97
C MET A 1 18.09 -6.05 1.41
N SER A 2 17.84 -4.96 0.92
CA SER A 2 16.63 -4.29 1.27
C SER A 2 15.80 -4.09 0.04
N ALA A 3 14.53 -4.20 0.18
CA ALA A 3 13.62 -3.97 -0.90
C ALA A 3 12.97 -2.62 -0.69
N ALA A 4 12.85 -1.88 -1.76
CA ALA A 4 12.09 -0.66 -1.70
C ALA A 4 10.62 -1.00 -1.47
N LEU A 5 9.95 -0.16 -0.70
CA LEU A 5 8.53 -0.36 -0.50
C LEU A 5 7.78 -0.06 -1.80
N PRO A 6 6.76 -0.82 -2.11
CA PRO A 6 5.97 -0.54 -3.31
C PRO A 6 5.25 0.80 -3.19
N LEU A 7 5.04 1.45 -4.32
CA LEU A 7 4.32 2.71 -4.39
C LEU A 7 2.93 2.45 -4.94
N ILE A 8 1.93 3.03 -4.32
CA ILE A 8 0.54 2.87 -4.73
C ILE A 8 -0.04 4.25 -4.96
N GLY A 9 -0.61 4.46 -6.14
CA GLY A 9 -1.29 5.71 -6.42
C GLY A 9 -2.56 5.84 -5.59
N ALA A 10 -2.84 7.03 -5.09
CA ALA A 10 -3.98 7.24 -4.22
C ALA A 10 -5.30 6.93 -4.90
N GLY A 11 -5.34 7.05 -6.22
CA GLY A 11 -6.57 6.76 -6.96
C GLY A 11 -6.69 5.34 -7.45
N GLU A 12 -5.77 4.45 -7.08
CA GLU A 12 -5.80 3.09 -7.57
C GLU A 12 -6.76 2.23 -6.77
N PRO A 13 -7.31 1.18 -7.38
CA PRO A 13 -8.24 0.32 -6.65
C PRO A 13 -7.55 -0.45 -5.53
N VAL A 14 -8.35 -0.89 -4.58
CA VAL A 14 -7.84 -1.62 -3.42
C VAL A 14 -7.10 -2.87 -3.85
N SER A 15 -7.49 -3.47 -4.98
CA SER A 15 -6.84 -4.69 -5.43
C SER A 15 -5.34 -4.48 -5.67
N VAL A 16 -4.94 -3.27 -6.08
CA VAL A 16 -3.53 -2.97 -6.26
C VAL A 16 -2.81 -3.01 -4.92
N ALA A 17 -3.42 -2.45 -3.88
CA ALA A 17 -2.83 -2.49 -2.55
C ALA A 17 -2.75 -3.92 -2.03
N VAL A 18 -3.76 -4.73 -2.28
CA VAL A 18 -3.74 -6.12 -1.84
C VAL A 18 -2.56 -6.85 -2.47
N GLU A 19 -2.37 -6.67 -3.77
CA GLU A 19 -1.26 -7.34 -4.45
C GLU A 19 0.08 -6.86 -3.94
N ALA A 20 0.20 -5.56 -3.71
CA ALA A 20 1.47 -5.01 -3.23
C ALA A 20 1.80 -5.55 -1.85
N LEU A 21 0.80 -5.68 -0.99
CA LEU A 21 1.04 -6.10 0.39
C LEU A 21 1.12 -7.61 0.53
N GLU A 22 0.92 -8.36 -0.55
CA GLU A 22 1.19 -9.79 -0.53
C GLU A 22 2.68 -10.07 -0.52
N GLU A 23 3.46 -9.14 -1.06
CA GLU A 23 4.91 -9.34 -1.16
C GLU A 23 5.69 -8.42 -0.23
N ALA A 24 5.04 -7.42 0.33
CA ALA A 24 5.70 -6.46 1.21
C ALA A 24 4.83 -6.24 2.43
N ASP A 25 5.47 -5.82 3.52
CA ASP A 25 4.74 -5.59 4.75
C ASP A 25 4.07 -4.21 4.77
N ALA A 26 4.52 -3.32 3.90
CA ALA A 26 3.98 -1.97 3.86
C ALA A 26 4.10 -1.43 2.45
N ALA A 27 3.35 -0.39 2.16
CA ALA A 27 3.40 0.29 0.88
C ALA A 27 3.23 1.77 1.10
N ILE A 28 3.79 2.57 0.20
CA ILE A 28 3.72 4.01 0.29
C ILE A 28 2.63 4.49 -0.65
N VAL A 29 1.69 5.27 -0.12
CA VAL A 29 0.64 5.86 -0.93
C VAL A 29 1.13 7.18 -1.48
N VAL A 30 1.00 7.36 -2.79
CA VAL A 30 1.50 8.54 -3.50
C VAL A 30 0.33 9.26 -4.13
N GLU A 31 0.32 10.57 -4.01
CA GLU A 31 -0.70 11.40 -4.64
C GLU A 31 0.01 12.58 -5.31
N ASP A 32 -0.26 12.78 -6.59
CA ASP A 32 0.39 13.85 -7.37
C ASP A 32 1.91 13.75 -7.31
N GLY A 33 2.43 12.54 -7.27
CA GLY A 33 3.86 12.33 -7.25
C GLY A 33 4.50 12.52 -5.89
N LEU A 34 3.71 12.79 -4.85
CA LEU A 34 4.23 13.01 -3.51
C LEU A 34 3.70 11.95 -2.56
N PRO A 35 4.55 11.44 -1.67
CA PRO A 35 4.08 10.46 -0.69
C PRO A 35 3.13 11.14 0.30
N THR A 36 1.97 10.54 0.47
CA THR A 36 0.96 11.10 1.36
C THR A 36 0.68 10.20 2.55
N GLY A 37 1.16 8.96 2.53
CA GLY A 37 0.94 8.09 3.66
C GLY A 37 1.57 6.73 3.44
N VAL A 38 1.45 5.88 4.45
CA VAL A 38 1.95 4.53 4.40
C VAL A 38 0.83 3.61 4.88
N VAL A 39 0.64 2.51 4.15
CA VAL A 39 -0.30 1.48 4.58
C VAL A 39 0.48 0.22 4.90
N THR A 40 0.01 -0.52 5.89
CA THR A 40 0.62 -1.78 6.25
C THR A 40 -0.36 -2.90 5.94
N ARG A 41 0.18 -4.12 5.95
CA ARG A 41 -0.69 -5.29 5.76
C ARG A 41 -1.78 -5.34 6.81
N GLN A 42 -1.46 -4.96 8.03
CA GLN A 42 -2.44 -4.97 9.09
C GLN A 42 -3.55 -3.95 8.86
N ASP A 43 -3.18 -2.78 8.34
CA ASP A 43 -4.18 -1.78 7.98
C ASP A 43 -5.14 -2.33 6.94
N LEU A 44 -4.60 -3.05 5.97
CA LEU A 44 -5.43 -3.63 4.92
C LEU A 44 -6.38 -4.67 5.48
N LEU A 45 -5.89 -5.49 6.40
CA LEU A 45 -6.74 -6.51 7.02
C LEU A 45 -7.91 -5.89 7.77
N VAL A 46 -7.65 -4.79 8.46
CA VAL A 46 -8.72 -4.08 9.15
C VAL A 46 -9.74 -3.57 8.15
N TYR A 47 -9.27 -3.02 7.05
CA TYR A 47 -10.16 -2.51 6.01
C TYR A 47 -11.04 -3.61 5.44
N LEU A 48 -10.44 -4.77 5.16
CA LEU A 48 -11.17 -5.87 4.53
C LEU A 48 -12.13 -6.55 5.51
N ALA A 49 -11.88 -6.41 6.79
CA ALA A 49 -12.72 -7.04 7.81
C ALA A 49 -13.96 -6.24 8.17
N ARG A 50 -14.09 -5.04 7.62
CA ARG A 50 -15.21 -4.15 7.96
C ARG A 50 -16.53 -4.64 7.40
#